data_166328c125842d74ea29519ad2d5632c
#
_entry.id   166328c125842d74ea29519ad2d5632c
#
_cell.length_a   1.000
_cell.length_b   1.000
_cell.length_c   1.000
_cell.angle_alpha   90.00
_cell.angle_beta   90.00
_cell.angle_gamma   90.00
#
_symmetry.space_group_name_H-M   'P 1'
#
loop_
_entity.id
_entity.type
_entity.pdbx_description
1 polymer ?
#
loop_
_entity_poly.entity_id
_entity_poly.type
_entity_poly.pdbx_seq_one_letter_code
_entity_poly.pdbx_strand_id
1 'polypeptide(L)'
;MASRAAGLAEVVRAAALHDTSLDTGGVLWLEHVNLVVGNRAQAERFYVAFLGCTADPSPSFHVNLGRQQFHLSEGDAQLLTGSFGLAVPSLDTVRSRAAEAAAALQGTHFAFRDHGHALEATCPWGNTFFLYAMAVPAEAQAGTAEDAPKLVRRQAGFDHSMGVLGDQPGIRFIEVRVPPGAARRVGRFYEAVLGAHVVYDAEGKGAVVALGPNVHAVFTDIPGLSEETLARMQGVHLCIYIVGFRQAYERLQARRLIWTKP
;
A
#
# COMPACT_ATOMS: atom_id res chain seq x y z
N MET A 1 -9.70 17.31 13.77
CA MET A 1 -9.44 15.86 13.60
C MET A 1 -8.29 15.73 12.63
N ALA A 2 -7.24 14.99 12.99
CA ALA A 2 -6.19 14.64 12.03
C ALA A 2 -6.83 13.89 10.85
N SER A 3 -6.40 14.17 9.63
CA SER A 3 -6.94 13.45 8.46
C SER A 3 -6.64 11.96 8.61
N ARG A 4 -7.49 11.10 8.04
CA ARG A 4 -7.27 9.64 8.02
C ARG A 4 -5.89 9.28 7.43
N ALA A 5 -5.44 10.03 6.41
CA ALA A 5 -4.13 9.88 5.80
C ALA A 5 -2.99 10.07 6.81
N ALA A 6 -3.05 11.14 7.63
CA ALA A 6 -2.07 11.39 8.67
C ALA A 6 -2.10 10.31 9.76
N GLY A 7 -3.31 9.86 10.15
CA GLY A 7 -3.47 8.80 11.14
C GLY A 7 -2.87 7.48 10.70
N LEU A 8 -3.06 7.06 9.45
CA LEU A 8 -2.47 5.83 8.92
C LEU A 8 -0.94 5.92 8.83
N ALA A 9 -0.40 7.04 8.35
CA ALA A 9 1.04 7.25 8.34
C ALA A 9 1.63 7.20 9.74
N GLU A 10 0.94 7.74 10.74
CA GLU A 10 1.37 7.70 12.13
C GLU A 10 1.29 6.29 12.73
N VAL A 11 0.26 5.51 12.40
CA VAL A 11 0.17 4.10 12.83
C VAL A 11 1.32 3.28 12.26
N VAL A 12 1.60 3.39 10.97
CA VAL A 12 2.75 2.72 10.34
C VAL A 12 4.04 3.18 10.99
N ARG A 13 4.17 4.47 11.25
CA ARG A 13 5.32 5.08 11.92
C ARG A 13 5.53 4.55 13.34
N ALA A 14 4.51 4.53 14.14
CA ALA A 14 4.58 4.07 15.52
C ALA A 14 4.84 2.56 15.61
N ALA A 15 4.35 1.79 14.65
CA ALA A 15 4.51 0.34 14.61
C ALA A 15 5.88 -0.11 14.10
N ALA A 16 6.53 0.68 13.28
CA ALA A 16 7.83 0.33 12.69
C ALA A 16 8.97 0.64 13.67
N LEU A 17 9.12 -0.19 14.70
CA LEU A 17 10.16 -0.05 15.73
C LEU A 17 11.53 -0.54 15.28
N HIS A 18 11.64 -1.23 14.16
CA HIS A 18 12.92 -1.62 13.56
C HIS A 18 12.99 -1.23 12.08
N ASP A 19 14.20 -1.05 11.65
CA ASP A 19 14.51 -0.60 10.31
C ASP A 19 14.34 -1.74 9.29
N THR A 20 13.15 -1.81 8.66
CA THR A 20 12.85 -2.80 7.62
C THR A 20 13.61 -2.56 6.32
N SER A 21 14.40 -1.48 6.20
CA SER A 21 15.31 -1.28 5.06
C SER A 21 16.51 -2.22 5.10
N LEU A 22 16.89 -2.67 6.31
CA LEU A 22 18.02 -3.56 6.52
C LEU A 22 17.59 -5.01 6.75
N ASP A 23 16.45 -5.22 7.44
CA ASP A 23 15.94 -6.55 7.73
C ASP A 23 14.41 -6.58 7.63
N THR A 24 13.92 -7.26 6.62
CA THR A 24 12.48 -7.45 6.38
C THR A 24 11.95 -8.76 6.94
N GLY A 25 12.80 -9.53 7.61
CA GLY A 25 12.47 -10.88 8.05
C GLY A 25 12.35 -11.85 6.88
N GLY A 26 11.37 -12.74 6.94
CA GLY A 26 11.15 -13.77 5.91
C GLY A 26 10.52 -13.26 4.62
N VAL A 27 9.92 -12.07 4.61
CA VAL A 27 9.33 -11.45 3.41
C VAL A 27 10.29 -10.41 2.84
N LEU A 28 10.76 -10.63 1.63
CA LEU A 28 11.78 -9.79 0.99
C LEU A 28 11.18 -8.59 0.27
N TRP A 29 10.06 -8.80 -0.44
CA TRP A 29 9.54 -7.78 -1.35
C TRP A 29 8.08 -8.04 -1.73
N LEU A 30 7.28 -6.96 -1.73
CA LEU A 30 5.98 -6.92 -2.39
C LEU A 30 6.21 -6.60 -3.87
N GLU A 31 5.93 -7.54 -4.75
CA GLU A 31 6.10 -7.34 -6.18
C GLU A 31 4.87 -6.67 -6.79
N HIS A 32 3.67 -7.23 -6.59
CA HIS A 32 2.45 -6.63 -7.10
C HIS A 32 1.22 -6.83 -6.21
N VAL A 33 0.24 -6.00 -6.49
CA VAL A 33 -1.14 -6.17 -6.03
C VAL A 33 -2.01 -6.51 -7.24
N ASN A 34 -2.78 -7.58 -7.14
CA ASN A 34 -3.76 -7.94 -8.15
C ASN A 34 -5.15 -7.46 -7.75
N LEU A 35 -5.80 -6.75 -8.66
CA LEU A 35 -7.15 -6.23 -8.51
C LEU A 35 -7.96 -6.45 -9.78
N VAL A 36 -9.22 -6.81 -9.63
CA VAL A 36 -10.19 -6.72 -10.72
C VAL A 36 -10.75 -5.31 -10.77
N VAL A 37 -10.74 -4.71 -11.94
CA VAL A 37 -11.28 -3.38 -12.24
C VAL A 37 -12.48 -3.50 -13.18
N GLY A 38 -13.44 -2.60 -13.07
CA GLY A 38 -14.67 -2.71 -13.86
C GLY A 38 -14.50 -2.43 -15.34
N ASN A 39 -13.49 -1.61 -15.73
CA ASN A 39 -13.29 -1.17 -17.10
C ASN A 39 -11.86 -0.67 -17.31
N ARG A 40 -11.19 -1.19 -18.34
CA ARG A 40 -9.80 -0.84 -18.65
C ARG A 40 -9.62 0.65 -18.97
N ALA A 41 -10.49 1.24 -19.76
CA ALA A 41 -10.34 2.64 -20.15
C ALA A 41 -10.43 3.60 -18.95
N GLN A 42 -11.30 3.31 -17.98
CA GLN A 42 -11.37 4.06 -16.73
C GLN A 42 -10.14 3.80 -15.85
N ALA A 43 -9.63 2.57 -15.84
CA ALA A 43 -8.40 2.24 -15.13
C ALA A 43 -7.19 2.97 -15.71
N GLU A 44 -7.04 3.04 -17.03
CA GLU A 44 -5.99 3.82 -17.69
C GLU A 44 -6.06 5.31 -17.32
N ARG A 45 -7.27 5.90 -17.27
CA ARG A 45 -7.45 7.29 -16.84
C ARG A 45 -7.06 7.51 -15.39
N PHE A 46 -7.38 6.58 -14.50
CA PHE A 46 -7.04 6.69 -13.09
C PHE A 46 -5.57 6.37 -12.82
N TYR A 47 -5.10 5.17 -13.18
CA TYR A 47 -3.75 4.72 -12.81
C TYR A 47 -2.66 5.39 -13.64
N VAL A 48 -2.87 5.54 -14.95
CA VAL A 48 -1.83 6.08 -15.85
C VAL A 48 -1.94 7.61 -15.95
N ALA A 49 -3.08 8.12 -16.40
CA ALA A 49 -3.19 9.56 -16.65
C ALA A 49 -3.21 10.39 -15.36
N PHE A 50 -3.94 9.96 -14.32
CA PHE A 50 -4.05 10.71 -13.07
C PHE A 50 -2.90 10.40 -12.09
N LEU A 51 -2.72 9.14 -11.68
CA LEU A 51 -1.66 8.78 -10.72
C LEU A 51 -0.25 8.88 -11.31
N GLY A 52 -0.11 8.71 -12.63
CA GLY A 52 1.17 8.77 -13.33
C GLY A 52 1.95 7.45 -13.32
N CYS A 53 1.26 6.33 -13.10
CA CYS A 53 1.85 5.01 -13.30
C CYS A 53 2.20 4.79 -14.78
N THR A 54 3.20 3.97 -15.05
CA THR A 54 3.57 3.61 -16.42
C THR A 54 2.91 2.28 -16.80
N ALA A 55 2.15 2.26 -17.91
CA ALA A 55 1.59 1.02 -18.41
C ALA A 55 2.71 0.06 -18.85
N ASP A 56 2.58 -1.21 -18.46
CA ASP A 56 3.45 -2.26 -18.96
C ASP A 56 3.09 -2.61 -20.41
N PRO A 57 4.06 -2.86 -21.31
CA PRO A 57 3.79 -3.26 -22.68
C PRO A 57 3.16 -4.65 -22.85
N SER A 58 2.97 -5.38 -21.75
CA SER A 58 2.28 -6.67 -21.72
C SER A 58 0.85 -6.58 -22.29
N PRO A 59 0.31 -7.61 -22.93
CA PRO A 59 -1.09 -7.68 -23.30
C PRO A 59 -2.03 -7.63 -22.09
N SER A 60 -1.60 -8.09 -20.93
CA SER A 60 -2.29 -7.91 -19.66
C SER A 60 -2.14 -6.46 -19.19
N PHE A 61 -3.20 -5.88 -18.64
CA PHE A 61 -3.12 -4.51 -18.15
C PHE A 61 -2.43 -4.47 -16.78
N HIS A 62 -1.12 -4.25 -16.81
CA HIS A 62 -0.30 -4.01 -15.64
C HIS A 62 0.19 -2.56 -15.66
N VAL A 63 0.30 -1.95 -14.50
CA VAL A 63 0.83 -0.60 -14.35
C VAL A 63 1.93 -0.57 -13.31
N ASN A 64 3.06 0.06 -13.67
CA ASN A 64 4.24 0.18 -12.85
C ASN A 64 4.17 1.42 -11.96
N LEU A 65 4.47 1.27 -10.69
CA LEU A 65 4.69 2.34 -9.73
C LEU A 65 6.03 2.09 -9.04
N GLY A 66 7.09 2.68 -9.57
CA GLY A 66 8.45 2.38 -9.12
C GLY A 66 8.83 0.94 -9.40
N ARG A 67 9.14 0.17 -8.34
CA ARG A 67 9.52 -1.25 -8.44
C ARG A 67 8.36 -2.22 -8.22
N GLN A 68 7.15 -1.70 -8.09
CA GLN A 68 5.95 -2.49 -7.82
C GLN A 68 4.94 -2.30 -8.93
N GLN A 69 3.99 -3.21 -9.00
CA GLN A 69 2.96 -3.17 -10.01
C GLN A 69 1.56 -3.31 -9.40
N PHE A 70 0.57 -2.76 -10.10
CA PHE A 70 -0.80 -3.24 -10.02
C PHE A 70 -1.08 -4.10 -11.26
N HIS A 71 -1.52 -5.33 -11.04
CA HIS A 71 -2.08 -6.19 -12.07
C HIS A 71 -3.59 -6.00 -12.08
N LEU A 72 -4.12 -5.50 -13.19
CA LEU A 72 -5.49 -5.03 -13.29
C LEU A 72 -6.23 -5.83 -14.38
N SER A 73 -7.06 -6.78 -13.98
CA SER A 73 -7.94 -7.50 -14.90
C SER A 73 -9.33 -6.89 -14.93
N GLU A 74 -10.03 -6.98 -16.06
CA GLU A 74 -11.41 -6.49 -16.16
C GLU A 74 -12.41 -7.52 -15.61
N GLY A 75 -13.43 -7.02 -14.95
CA GLY A 75 -14.52 -7.82 -14.40
C GLY A 75 -15.29 -7.08 -13.31
N ASP A 76 -15.90 -7.81 -12.39
CA ASP A 76 -16.57 -7.23 -11.23
C ASP A 76 -15.53 -6.60 -10.30
N ALA A 77 -15.56 -5.28 -10.19
CA ALA A 77 -14.53 -4.52 -9.51
C ALA A 77 -14.40 -4.91 -8.04
N GLN A 78 -13.17 -5.27 -7.65
CA GLN A 78 -12.84 -5.59 -6.27
C GLN A 78 -12.59 -4.32 -5.45
N LEU A 79 -13.05 -4.33 -4.21
CA LEU A 79 -12.84 -3.24 -3.26
C LEU A 79 -12.10 -3.71 -2.03
N LEU A 80 -10.98 -3.07 -1.77
CA LEU A 80 -10.29 -3.25 -0.50
C LEU A 80 -11.12 -2.63 0.63
N THR A 81 -11.21 -3.29 1.76
CA THR A 81 -11.91 -2.76 2.94
C THR A 81 -11.21 -1.55 3.55
N GLY A 82 -9.95 -1.31 3.19
CA GLY A 82 -9.09 -0.24 3.66
C GLY A 82 -8.67 0.73 2.58
N SER A 83 -7.36 0.90 2.42
CA SER A 83 -6.78 1.87 1.49
C SER A 83 -5.36 1.49 1.06
N PHE A 84 -4.90 2.12 -0.01
CA PHE A 84 -3.51 2.06 -0.46
C PHE A 84 -2.79 3.34 -0.09
N GLY A 85 -1.56 3.24 0.40
CA GLY A 85 -0.64 4.36 0.54
C GLY A 85 0.44 4.29 -0.52
N LEU A 86 0.60 5.36 -1.27
CA LEU A 86 1.57 5.45 -2.36
C LEU A 86 2.55 6.59 -2.12
N ALA A 87 3.83 6.36 -2.37
CA ALA A 87 4.81 7.43 -2.52
C ALA A 87 4.89 7.82 -3.99
N VAL A 88 4.78 9.11 -4.28
CA VAL A 88 4.84 9.66 -5.63
C VAL A 88 5.94 10.72 -5.74
N PRO A 89 6.53 10.91 -6.92
CA PRO A 89 7.62 11.89 -7.09
C PRO A 89 7.20 13.32 -6.73
N SER A 90 5.97 13.71 -7.01
CA SER A 90 5.47 15.07 -6.77
C SER A 90 3.97 15.08 -6.55
N LEU A 91 3.54 15.62 -5.40
CA LEU A 91 2.12 15.87 -5.14
C LEU A 91 1.56 16.95 -6.07
N ASP A 92 2.34 17.96 -6.41
CA ASP A 92 1.89 19.04 -7.30
C ASP A 92 1.58 18.53 -8.72
N THR A 93 2.39 17.57 -9.19
CA THR A 93 2.10 16.90 -10.47
C THR A 93 0.77 16.16 -10.44
N VAL A 94 0.44 15.48 -9.35
CA VAL A 94 -0.86 14.80 -9.21
C VAL A 94 -1.99 15.81 -9.06
N ARG A 95 -1.77 16.89 -8.27
CA ARG A 95 -2.76 17.98 -8.13
C ARG A 95 -3.14 18.59 -9.47
N SER A 96 -2.16 18.87 -10.32
CA SER A 96 -2.41 19.48 -11.63
C SER A 96 -3.28 18.65 -12.56
N ARG A 97 -3.32 17.32 -12.37
CA ARG A 97 -4.13 16.38 -13.17
C ARG A 97 -5.54 16.15 -12.61
N ALA A 98 -5.82 16.61 -11.39
CA ALA A 98 -7.06 16.26 -10.69
C ALA A 98 -8.33 16.77 -11.43
N ALA A 99 -8.29 17.98 -11.98
CA ALA A 99 -9.45 18.56 -12.70
C ALA A 99 -9.77 17.78 -13.99
N GLU A 100 -8.75 17.41 -14.75
CA GLU A 100 -8.90 16.60 -15.96
C GLU A 100 -9.41 15.20 -15.62
N ALA A 101 -8.86 14.58 -14.59
CA ALA A 101 -9.32 13.28 -14.10
C ALA A 101 -10.78 13.32 -13.65
N ALA A 102 -11.19 14.36 -12.93
CA ALA A 102 -12.59 14.53 -12.51
C ALA A 102 -13.55 14.64 -13.69
N ALA A 103 -13.18 15.38 -14.74
CA ALA A 103 -13.98 15.49 -15.96
C ALA A 103 -14.03 14.13 -16.71
N ALA A 104 -12.88 13.46 -16.85
CA ALA A 104 -12.77 12.20 -17.59
C ALA A 104 -13.44 11.00 -16.88
N LEU A 105 -13.58 11.05 -15.55
CA LEU A 105 -14.17 10.01 -14.71
C LEU A 105 -15.52 10.42 -14.12
N GLN A 106 -16.18 11.42 -14.72
CA GLN A 106 -17.52 11.85 -14.32
C GLN A 106 -18.51 10.68 -14.31
N GLY A 107 -19.36 10.62 -13.31
CA GLY A 107 -20.35 9.53 -13.15
C GLY A 107 -19.81 8.24 -12.54
N THR A 108 -18.53 8.20 -12.16
CA THR A 108 -17.94 7.11 -11.38
C THR A 108 -17.83 7.49 -9.89
N HIS A 109 -17.18 6.63 -9.07
CA HIS A 109 -16.85 6.94 -7.68
C HIS A 109 -15.60 7.81 -7.54
N PHE A 110 -14.98 8.29 -8.63
CA PHE A 110 -13.80 9.11 -8.55
C PHE A 110 -14.03 10.33 -7.64
N ALA A 111 -13.12 10.52 -6.69
CA ALA A 111 -13.09 11.68 -5.83
C ALA A 111 -11.64 12.05 -5.53
N PHE A 112 -11.40 13.34 -5.27
CA PHE A 112 -10.09 13.86 -4.94
C PHE A 112 -10.20 14.86 -3.80
N ARG A 113 -9.29 14.75 -2.83
CA ARG A 113 -9.12 15.70 -1.73
C ARG A 113 -7.65 16.01 -1.50
N ASP A 114 -7.37 17.28 -1.33
CA ASP A 114 -6.05 17.77 -0.93
C ASP A 114 -6.02 18.04 0.58
N HIS A 115 -5.12 17.37 1.28
CA HIS A 115 -4.88 17.56 2.71
C HIS A 115 -3.60 18.38 2.97
N GLY A 116 -3.01 18.96 1.93
CA GLY A 116 -1.75 19.70 1.98
C GLY A 116 -0.52 18.80 1.97
N HIS A 117 -0.30 18.04 3.01
CA HIS A 117 0.83 17.11 3.15
C HIS A 117 0.61 15.74 2.49
N ALA A 118 -0.62 15.43 2.12
CA ALA A 118 -1.01 14.23 1.41
C ALA A 118 -2.21 14.51 0.51
N LEU A 119 -2.40 13.68 -0.51
CA LEU A 119 -3.60 13.69 -1.34
C LEU A 119 -4.40 12.42 -1.08
N GLU A 120 -5.71 12.53 -1.12
CA GLU A 120 -6.63 11.40 -1.07
C GLU A 120 -7.37 11.31 -2.40
N ALA A 121 -7.33 10.14 -3.01
CA ALA A 121 -8.05 9.87 -4.24
C ALA A 121 -8.88 8.60 -4.10
N THR A 122 -10.09 8.61 -4.65
CA THR A 122 -10.91 7.41 -4.78
C THR A 122 -10.91 7.00 -6.26
N CYS A 123 -10.64 5.73 -6.55
CA CYS A 123 -10.68 5.24 -7.92
C CYS A 123 -12.11 5.13 -8.44
N PRO A 124 -12.34 4.91 -9.75
CA PRO A 124 -13.68 4.85 -10.35
C PRO A 124 -14.66 3.88 -9.67
N TRP A 125 -14.18 2.88 -8.97
CA TRP A 125 -15.00 1.85 -8.33
C TRP A 125 -15.13 1.98 -6.81
N GLY A 126 -14.29 2.85 -6.16
CA GLY A 126 -14.38 3.12 -4.73
C GLY A 126 -13.17 2.75 -3.89
N ASN A 127 -12.08 2.21 -4.46
CA ASN A 127 -10.84 2.01 -3.71
C ASN A 127 -10.19 3.36 -3.36
N THR A 128 -9.76 3.53 -2.13
CA THR A 128 -9.13 4.75 -1.62
C THR A 128 -7.61 4.65 -1.69
N PHE A 129 -6.99 5.72 -2.18
CA PHE A 129 -5.55 5.89 -2.29
C PHE A 129 -5.12 7.15 -1.52
N PHE A 130 -4.13 7.02 -0.66
CA PHE A 130 -3.42 8.14 -0.05
C PHE A 130 -2.07 8.31 -0.74
N LEU A 131 -1.79 9.50 -1.20
CA LEU A 131 -0.57 9.82 -1.93
C LEU A 131 0.30 10.73 -1.07
N TYR A 132 1.58 10.40 -0.97
CA TYR A 132 2.58 11.14 -0.20
C TYR A 132 3.74 11.49 -1.12
N ALA A 133 4.37 12.65 -0.89
CA ALA A 133 5.62 12.95 -1.58
C ALA A 133 6.72 11.98 -1.13
N MET A 134 7.56 11.57 -2.06
CA MET A 134 8.81 10.87 -1.71
C MET A 134 9.69 11.79 -0.84
N ALA A 135 10.49 11.19 0.04
CA ALA A 135 11.60 11.91 0.66
C ALA A 135 12.63 12.29 -0.42
N VAL A 136 12.92 13.56 -0.54
CA VAL A 136 14.01 14.01 -1.41
C VAL A 136 15.33 13.84 -0.66
N PRO A 137 16.31 13.08 -1.18
CA PRO A 137 17.62 12.98 -0.54
C PRO A 137 18.21 14.38 -0.28
N ALA A 138 18.84 14.56 0.88
CA ALA A 138 19.41 15.87 1.28
C ALA A 138 20.40 16.44 0.26
N GLU A 139 21.07 15.57 -0.49
CA GLU A 139 22.03 15.92 -1.54
C GLU A 139 21.35 16.53 -2.79
N ALA A 140 20.08 16.27 -3.01
CA ALA A 140 19.31 16.85 -4.12
C ALA A 140 18.68 18.21 -3.76
N GLN A 141 18.73 18.62 -2.51
CA GLN A 141 18.31 19.93 -2.02
C GLN A 141 19.52 20.88 -1.99
N ALA A 142 20.00 21.30 -3.16
CA ALA A 142 21.05 22.31 -3.27
C ALA A 142 20.54 23.67 -2.79
N GLY A 143 20.72 23.97 -1.51
CA GLY A 143 20.41 25.28 -0.94
C GLY A 143 20.19 25.22 0.57
N THR A 144 21.20 25.58 1.34
CA THR A 144 21.24 25.76 2.80
C THR A 144 21.41 24.47 3.61
N ALA A 145 22.66 24.04 3.68
CA ALA A 145 23.11 22.77 4.28
C ALA A 145 23.11 22.70 5.81
N GLU A 146 22.71 23.71 6.55
CA GLU A 146 22.87 23.69 8.02
C GLU A 146 21.61 23.23 8.80
N ASP A 147 20.40 23.45 8.30
CA ASP A 147 19.17 23.09 9.00
C ASP A 147 18.44 21.86 8.43
N ALA A 148 18.64 21.54 7.17
CA ALA A 148 18.05 20.39 6.50
C ALA A 148 18.57 19.00 6.96
N PRO A 149 19.86 18.82 7.34
CA PRO A 149 20.43 17.50 7.52
C PRO A 149 19.84 16.69 8.68
N LYS A 150 19.43 17.37 9.76
CA LYS A 150 18.96 16.65 10.96
C LYS A 150 17.51 16.17 10.85
N LEU A 151 16.66 16.95 10.21
CA LEU A 151 15.27 16.60 10.01
C LEU A 151 15.12 15.55 8.89
N VAL A 152 15.87 15.72 7.81
CA VAL A 152 15.89 14.79 6.68
C VAL A 152 16.54 13.47 7.07
N ARG A 153 17.61 13.45 7.87
CA ARG A 153 18.19 12.20 8.39
C ARG A 153 17.26 11.48 9.37
N ARG A 154 16.54 12.20 10.22
CA ARG A 154 15.49 11.60 11.06
C ARG A 154 14.32 11.13 10.22
N GLN A 155 13.93 11.89 9.22
CA GLN A 155 12.88 11.48 8.28
C GLN A 155 13.33 10.31 7.43
N ALA A 156 14.55 10.28 6.89
CA ALA A 156 15.04 9.16 6.11
C ALA A 156 15.12 7.87 6.93
N GLY A 157 15.70 7.89 8.12
CA GLY A 157 15.69 6.73 9.01
C GLY A 157 14.29 6.36 9.48
N PHE A 158 13.44 7.35 9.64
CA PHE A 158 12.07 7.16 10.03
C PHE A 158 11.18 6.71 8.85
N ASP A 159 11.47 7.19 7.65
CA ASP A 159 10.81 6.79 6.42
C ASP A 159 11.05 5.33 6.09
N HIS A 160 12.22 4.84 6.41
CA HIS A 160 12.51 3.42 6.35
C HIS A 160 11.59 2.64 7.27
N SER A 161 11.34 3.17 8.46
CA SER A 161 10.45 2.53 9.41
C SER A 161 8.98 2.71 9.07
N MET A 162 8.61 3.79 8.39
CA MET A 162 7.21 4.07 8.04
C MET A 162 6.79 3.55 6.69
N GLY A 163 7.72 3.40 5.78
CA GLY A 163 7.43 3.03 4.42
C GLY A 163 6.66 4.06 3.59
N VAL A 164 6.35 5.24 4.13
CA VAL A 164 5.49 6.22 3.44
C VAL A 164 6.29 7.26 2.69
N LEU A 165 7.47 7.58 3.19
CA LEU A 165 8.31 8.67 2.71
C LEU A 165 9.65 8.17 2.13
N GLY A 166 9.69 6.94 1.61
CA GLY A 166 10.89 6.40 0.99
C GLY A 166 11.37 7.23 -0.22
N ASP A 167 12.62 7.07 -0.57
CA ASP A 167 13.30 7.78 -1.66
C ASP A 167 12.91 7.30 -3.07
N GLN A 168 12.06 6.30 -3.17
CA GLN A 168 11.57 5.72 -4.43
C GLN A 168 10.05 5.79 -4.50
N PRO A 169 9.46 5.96 -5.69
CA PRO A 169 8.03 5.82 -5.86
C PRO A 169 7.61 4.38 -5.61
N GLY A 170 6.38 4.18 -5.14
CA GLY A 170 5.88 2.82 -4.91
C GLY A 170 4.74 2.74 -3.90
N ILE A 171 4.22 1.53 -3.74
CA ILE A 171 3.28 1.19 -2.68
C ILE A 171 4.05 1.21 -1.36
N ARG A 172 3.51 1.91 -0.37
CA ARG A 172 4.10 2.03 0.97
C ARG A 172 3.31 1.27 2.01
N PHE A 173 2.01 1.32 1.90
CA PHE A 173 1.19 0.45 2.72
C PHE A 173 -0.07 0.00 1.98
N ILE A 174 -0.60 -1.11 2.45
CA ILE A 174 -1.91 -1.63 2.10
C ILE A 174 -2.66 -1.79 3.42
N GLU A 175 -3.63 -0.92 3.67
CA GLU A 175 -4.52 -1.07 4.83
C GLU A 175 -5.63 -2.05 4.47
N VAL A 176 -5.86 -3.02 5.35
CA VAL A 176 -6.99 -3.94 5.27
C VAL A 176 -7.73 -3.88 6.60
N ARG A 177 -8.97 -3.46 6.55
CA ARG A 177 -9.86 -3.50 7.70
C ARG A 177 -10.45 -4.89 7.82
N VAL A 178 -10.41 -5.42 9.01
CA VAL A 178 -10.79 -6.81 9.30
C VAL A 178 -11.76 -6.86 10.48
N PRO A 179 -12.54 -7.95 10.62
CA PRO A 179 -13.39 -8.13 11.78
C PRO A 179 -12.59 -8.18 13.09
N PRO A 180 -13.22 -7.84 14.24
CA PRO A 180 -12.56 -7.83 15.54
C PRO A 180 -11.80 -9.12 15.87
N GLY A 181 -10.57 -8.98 16.33
CA GLY A 181 -9.62 -10.05 16.64
C GLY A 181 -8.96 -10.70 15.42
N ALA A 182 -9.29 -10.29 14.21
CA ALA A 182 -8.67 -10.85 13.01
C ALA A 182 -7.27 -10.26 12.73
N ALA A 183 -7.03 -8.98 13.02
CA ALA A 183 -5.74 -8.35 12.78
C ALA A 183 -4.59 -9.12 13.46
N ARG A 184 -4.76 -9.45 14.73
CA ARG A 184 -3.76 -10.23 15.48
C ARG A 184 -3.56 -11.63 14.91
N ARG A 185 -4.63 -12.30 14.46
CA ARG A 185 -4.52 -13.64 13.84
C ARG A 185 -3.77 -13.60 12.53
N VAL A 186 -4.04 -12.59 11.72
CA VAL A 186 -3.32 -12.36 10.45
C VAL A 186 -1.84 -12.07 10.70
N GLY A 187 -1.51 -11.18 11.65
CA GLY A 187 -0.13 -10.91 12.03
C GLY A 187 0.61 -12.20 12.43
N ARG A 188 0.03 -13.00 13.32
CA ARG A 188 0.61 -14.30 13.73
C ARG A 188 0.79 -15.28 12.57
N PHE A 189 -0.10 -15.26 11.59
CA PHE A 189 0.08 -16.07 10.38
C PHE A 189 1.33 -15.65 9.61
N TYR A 190 1.51 -14.35 9.36
CA TYR A 190 2.69 -13.83 8.66
C TYR A 190 3.99 -14.14 9.42
N GLU A 191 4.02 -13.98 10.74
CA GLU A 191 5.16 -14.34 11.58
C GLU A 191 5.45 -15.85 11.51
N ALA A 192 4.46 -16.68 11.82
CA ALA A 192 4.67 -18.12 12.01
C ALA A 192 4.90 -18.89 10.71
N VAL A 193 4.31 -18.42 9.59
CA VAL A 193 4.37 -19.11 8.31
C VAL A 193 5.45 -18.54 7.42
N LEU A 194 5.50 -17.23 7.30
CA LEU A 194 6.38 -16.53 6.35
C LEU A 194 7.63 -15.93 7.03
N GLY A 195 7.68 -15.90 8.36
CA GLY A 195 8.79 -15.29 9.09
C GLY A 195 8.86 -13.77 8.96
N ALA A 196 7.75 -13.12 8.63
CA ALA A 196 7.70 -11.67 8.49
C ALA A 196 7.88 -10.96 9.83
N HIS A 197 8.45 -9.76 9.82
CA HIS A 197 8.38 -8.86 10.95
C HIS A 197 6.97 -8.31 11.10
N VAL A 198 6.44 -8.40 12.32
CA VAL A 198 5.10 -7.89 12.64
C VAL A 198 5.14 -7.09 13.93
N VAL A 199 4.52 -5.92 13.90
CA VAL A 199 4.31 -5.09 15.08
C VAL A 199 2.82 -5.00 15.37
N TYR A 200 2.45 -5.17 16.63
CA TYR A 200 1.07 -5.07 17.08
C TYR A 200 0.88 -3.76 17.85
N ASP A 201 -0.29 -3.18 17.73
CA ASP A 201 -0.66 -2.07 18.61
C ASP A 201 -0.83 -2.54 20.07
N ALA A 202 -0.83 -1.58 21.01
CA ALA A 202 -0.92 -1.86 22.43
C ALA A 202 -2.23 -2.58 22.83
N GLU A 203 -3.29 -2.38 22.06
CA GLU A 203 -4.62 -2.97 22.31
C GLU A 203 -4.80 -4.32 21.62
N GLY A 204 -3.90 -4.69 20.72
CA GLY A 204 -3.97 -5.90 19.91
C GLY A 204 -5.06 -5.87 18.83
N LYS A 205 -5.53 -4.67 18.49
CA LYS A 205 -6.54 -4.39 17.45
C LYS A 205 -5.92 -4.05 16.10
N GLY A 206 -4.61 -3.88 16.06
CA GLY A 206 -3.84 -3.58 14.85
C GLY A 206 -2.64 -4.50 14.72
N ALA A 207 -2.26 -4.81 13.47
CA ALA A 207 -1.02 -5.49 13.13
C ALA A 207 -0.42 -4.83 11.90
N VAL A 208 0.86 -4.49 11.97
CA VAL A 208 1.65 -3.98 10.85
C VAL A 208 2.67 -5.03 10.46
N VAL A 209 2.55 -5.53 9.25
CA VAL A 209 3.37 -6.60 8.69
C VAL A 209 4.34 -6.00 7.67
N ALA A 210 5.63 -6.26 7.83
CA ALA A 210 6.62 -5.89 6.81
C ALA A 210 6.44 -6.76 5.56
N LEU A 211 6.26 -6.12 4.41
CA LEU A 211 6.16 -6.76 3.10
C LEU A 211 7.37 -6.48 2.21
N GLY A 212 8.42 -5.91 2.76
CA GLY A 212 9.65 -5.52 2.10
C GLY A 212 10.17 -4.19 2.66
N PRO A 213 11.32 -3.70 2.15
CA PRO A 213 11.85 -2.40 2.57
C PRO A 213 10.84 -1.28 2.34
N ASN A 214 10.47 -0.58 3.41
CA ASN A 214 9.53 0.53 3.37
C ASN A 214 8.14 0.19 2.83
N VAL A 215 7.71 -1.07 2.91
CA VAL A 215 6.39 -1.53 2.47
C VAL A 215 5.72 -2.36 3.56
N HIS A 216 4.48 -2.03 3.89
CA HIS A 216 3.75 -2.66 4.98
C HIS A 216 2.32 -3.04 4.59
N ALA A 217 1.83 -4.15 5.13
CA ALA A 217 0.39 -4.39 5.24
C ALA A 217 -0.07 -3.98 6.64
N VAL A 218 -1.13 -3.19 6.72
CA VAL A 218 -1.72 -2.70 7.97
C VAL A 218 -3.09 -3.34 8.14
N PHE A 219 -3.22 -4.21 9.11
CA PHE A 219 -4.50 -4.84 9.45
C PHE A 219 -5.08 -4.14 10.67
N THR A 220 -6.34 -3.70 10.56
CA THR A 220 -7.01 -2.97 11.64
C THR A 220 -8.38 -3.60 11.92
N ASP A 221 -8.61 -3.97 13.16
CA ASP A 221 -9.89 -4.47 13.63
C ASP A 221 -10.95 -3.36 13.59
N ILE A 222 -12.01 -3.57 12.82
CA ILE A 222 -13.14 -2.65 12.72
C ILE A 222 -14.43 -3.40 13.02
N PRO A 223 -15.20 -2.99 14.03
CA PRO A 223 -16.51 -3.56 14.27
C PRO A 223 -17.49 -3.19 13.14
N GLY A 224 -18.43 -4.08 12.86
CA GLY A 224 -19.52 -3.82 11.93
C GLY A 224 -19.19 -3.98 10.44
N LEU A 225 -18.07 -4.62 10.10
CA LEU A 225 -17.81 -5.02 8.71
C LEU A 225 -18.83 -6.10 8.30
N SER A 226 -19.62 -5.81 7.26
CA SER A 226 -20.59 -6.76 6.73
C SER A 226 -19.92 -7.84 5.87
N GLU A 227 -20.57 -9.01 5.77
CA GLU A 227 -20.13 -10.08 4.85
C GLU A 227 -20.09 -9.59 3.40
N GLU A 228 -21.03 -8.74 2.99
CA GLU A 228 -21.05 -8.12 1.67
C GLU A 228 -19.80 -7.28 1.42
N THR A 229 -19.40 -6.45 2.40
CA THR A 229 -18.17 -5.66 2.32
C THR A 229 -16.93 -6.55 2.18
N LEU A 230 -16.87 -7.65 2.92
CA LEU A 230 -15.76 -8.60 2.84
C LEU A 230 -15.77 -9.38 1.52
N ALA A 231 -16.96 -9.73 1.01
CA ALA A 231 -17.10 -10.42 -0.27
C ALA A 231 -16.57 -9.62 -1.44
N ARG A 232 -16.69 -8.28 -1.42
CA ARG A 232 -16.15 -7.39 -2.46
C ARG A 232 -14.62 -7.39 -2.53
N MET A 233 -13.94 -7.81 -1.48
CA MET A 233 -12.48 -7.95 -1.44
C MET A 233 -12.04 -9.36 -1.88
N GLN A 234 -12.96 -10.30 -2.06
CA GLN A 234 -12.59 -11.69 -2.37
C GLN A 234 -11.79 -11.77 -3.67
N GLY A 235 -10.66 -12.47 -3.62
CA GLY A 235 -9.77 -12.63 -4.76
C GLY A 235 -8.70 -11.53 -4.91
N VAL A 236 -8.76 -10.44 -4.16
CA VAL A 236 -7.62 -9.52 -4.05
C VAL A 236 -6.43 -10.30 -3.49
N HIS A 237 -5.29 -10.21 -4.16
CA HIS A 237 -4.11 -10.91 -3.69
C HIS A 237 -2.83 -10.11 -3.90
N LEU A 238 -1.82 -10.48 -3.12
CA LEU A 238 -0.49 -9.89 -3.13
C LEU A 238 0.50 -10.93 -3.63
N CYS A 239 1.39 -10.53 -4.52
CA CYS A 239 2.57 -11.32 -4.86
C CYS A 239 3.75 -10.83 -4.02
N ILE A 240 4.34 -11.72 -3.25
CA ILE A 240 5.47 -11.42 -2.38
C ILE A 240 6.62 -12.40 -2.62
N TYR A 241 7.84 -11.89 -2.57
CA TYR A 241 9.03 -12.73 -2.52
C TYR A 241 9.39 -13.04 -1.07
N ILE A 242 9.76 -14.28 -0.82
CA ILE A 242 10.10 -14.76 0.53
C ILE A 242 11.43 -15.52 0.53
N VAL A 243 12.12 -15.50 1.66
CA VAL A 243 13.24 -16.41 1.92
C VAL A 243 12.69 -17.75 2.43
N GLY A 244 13.47 -18.82 2.29
CA GLY A 244 13.09 -20.11 2.85
C GLY A 244 11.79 -20.66 2.26
N PHE A 245 11.58 -20.53 0.95
CA PHE A 245 10.34 -20.91 0.26
C PHE A 245 9.86 -22.32 0.61
N ARG A 246 10.78 -23.31 0.67
CA ARG A 246 10.44 -24.70 1.02
C ARG A 246 9.79 -24.78 2.40
N GLN A 247 10.40 -24.14 3.40
CA GLN A 247 9.91 -24.16 4.78
C GLN A 247 8.54 -23.48 4.89
N ALA A 248 8.35 -22.35 4.20
CA ALA A 248 7.05 -21.67 4.14
C ALA A 248 5.99 -22.54 3.47
N TYR A 249 6.34 -23.17 2.33
CA TYR A 249 5.45 -24.08 1.62
C TYR A 249 5.03 -25.27 2.50
N GLU A 250 5.98 -25.93 3.17
CA GLU A 250 5.70 -27.05 4.07
C GLU A 250 4.77 -26.63 5.24
N ARG A 251 5.00 -25.42 5.80
CA ARG A 251 4.12 -24.87 6.85
C ARG A 251 2.69 -24.59 6.34
N LEU A 252 2.56 -24.08 5.11
CA LEU A 252 1.26 -23.86 4.46
C LEU A 252 0.56 -25.18 4.17
N GLN A 253 1.30 -26.17 3.64
CA GLN A 253 0.77 -27.50 3.33
C GLN A 253 0.25 -28.20 4.58
N ALA A 254 1.03 -28.19 5.67
CA ALA A 254 0.62 -28.78 6.94
C ALA A 254 -0.67 -28.15 7.51
N ARG A 255 -0.94 -26.89 7.17
CA ARG A 255 -2.16 -26.15 7.57
C ARG A 255 -3.28 -26.20 6.55
N ARG A 256 -3.09 -26.90 5.41
CA ARG A 256 -4.05 -26.97 4.30
C ARG A 256 -4.42 -25.58 3.74
N LEU A 257 -3.44 -24.69 3.68
CA LEU A 257 -3.60 -23.31 3.20
C LEU A 257 -3.03 -23.09 1.79
N ILE A 258 -2.63 -24.18 1.11
CA ILE A 258 -2.22 -24.11 -0.28
C ILE A 258 -3.46 -24.19 -1.15
N TRP A 259 -3.64 -23.17 -1.98
CA TRP A 259 -4.63 -23.17 -3.04
C TRP A 259 -3.93 -23.38 -4.38
N THR A 260 -4.42 -24.28 -5.17
CA THR A 260 -3.96 -24.48 -6.55
C THR A 260 -5.10 -24.17 -7.49
N LYS A 261 -4.80 -23.41 -8.54
CA LYS A 261 -5.80 -23.18 -9.57
C LYS A 261 -6.18 -24.53 -10.19
N PRO A 262 -7.47 -24.85 -10.29
CA PRO A 262 -7.93 -26.08 -10.91
C PRO A 262 -7.56 -26.13 -12.39
#